data_cf8d41a93c2c9b69ad7d6e3a2229b4c1
#
_entry.id   cf8d41a93c2c9b69ad7d6e3a2229b4c1
#
_cell.length_a   1.000
_cell.length_b   1.000
_cell.length_c   1.000
_cell.angle_alpha   90.00
_cell.angle_beta   90.00
_cell.angle_gamma   90.00
#
_symmetry.space_group_name_H-M   'P 1'
#
loop_
_entity.id
_entity.type
_entity.pdbx_description
1 polymer ?
#
loop_
_entity_poly.entity_id
_entity_poly.type
_entity_poly.pdbx_seq_one_letter_code
_entity_poly.pdbx_strand_id
1 'polypeptide(L)'
;MAKVILSEDAQTDLREIWLYLSENSLNSADRVIDEMMRKFRMLAENPKVGQLHDELIINLRSFPYKKYIIFYFSMENGVEIYRIIHGARNIEDLFEDFFRGLES
;
A
#
# COMPACT_ATOMS: atom_id res chain seq x y z
N MET A 1 -6.21 11.78 -17.08
CA MET A 1 -5.77 11.81 -15.69
C MET A 1 -5.53 10.40 -15.16
N ALA A 2 -4.46 10.22 -14.42
CA ALA A 2 -4.13 8.92 -13.83
C ALA A 2 -5.10 8.59 -12.67
N LYS A 3 -5.54 7.34 -12.63
CA LYS A 3 -6.49 6.87 -11.61
C LYS A 3 -5.77 6.16 -10.48
N VAL A 4 -6.30 6.30 -9.26
CA VAL A 4 -5.90 5.54 -8.08
C VAL A 4 -7.09 4.71 -7.65
N ILE A 5 -6.94 3.39 -7.63
CA ILE A 5 -7.95 2.46 -7.13
C ILE A 5 -7.38 1.82 -5.88
N LEU A 6 -8.17 1.72 -4.82
CA LEU A 6 -7.77 1.05 -3.58
C LEU A 6 -8.48 -0.29 -3.50
N SER A 7 -7.73 -1.37 -3.30
CA SER A 7 -8.33 -2.68 -3.01
C SER A 7 -9.10 -2.60 -1.69
N GLU A 8 -9.99 -3.56 -1.44
CA GLU A 8 -10.69 -3.63 -0.15
C GLU A 8 -9.70 -3.76 1.00
N ASP A 9 -8.65 -4.57 0.83
CA ASP A 9 -7.62 -4.74 1.85
C ASP A 9 -6.83 -3.46 2.08
N ALA A 10 -6.52 -2.71 1.03
CA ALA A 10 -5.84 -1.42 1.16
C ALA A 10 -6.71 -0.41 1.91
N GLN A 11 -8.01 -0.40 1.66
CA GLN A 11 -8.95 0.47 2.38
C GLN A 11 -8.97 0.13 3.87
N THR A 12 -8.99 -1.17 4.19
CA THR A 12 -8.93 -1.65 5.57
C THR A 12 -7.60 -1.26 6.22
N ASP A 13 -6.49 -1.43 5.49
CA ASP A 13 -5.15 -1.04 5.99
C ASP A 13 -5.13 0.45 6.35
N LEU A 14 -5.64 1.32 5.48
CA LEU A 14 -5.69 2.75 5.74
C LEU A 14 -6.53 3.09 6.97
N ARG A 15 -7.67 2.43 7.13
CA ARG A 15 -8.54 2.64 8.29
C ARG A 15 -7.83 2.25 9.58
N GLU A 16 -7.16 1.10 9.59
CA GLU A 16 -6.43 0.61 10.76
C GLU A 16 -5.26 1.53 11.11
N ILE A 17 -4.54 2.02 10.10
CA ILE A 17 -3.45 2.97 10.31
C ILE A 17 -4.00 4.27 10.92
N TRP A 18 -5.10 4.78 10.38
CA TRP A 18 -5.70 6.00 10.91
C TRP A 18 -6.16 5.82 12.36
N LEU A 19 -6.82 4.70 12.66
CA LEU A 19 -7.29 4.40 14.02
C LEU A 19 -6.12 4.33 15.00
N TYR A 20 -5.05 3.64 14.62
CA TYR A 20 -3.86 3.51 15.46
C TYR A 20 -3.23 4.89 15.76
N LEU A 21 -3.04 5.70 14.72
CA LEU A 21 -2.41 7.01 14.86
C LEU A 21 -3.30 7.99 15.61
N SER A 22 -4.62 7.89 15.43
CA SER A 22 -5.59 8.79 16.06
C SER A 22 -5.65 8.62 17.59
N GLU A 23 -5.19 7.49 18.13
CA GLU A 23 -5.10 7.29 19.56
C GLU A 23 -4.19 8.33 20.22
N ASN A 24 -3.17 8.80 19.52
CA ASN A 24 -2.24 9.82 20.00
C ASN A 24 -2.61 11.22 19.53
N SER A 25 -3.03 11.37 18.28
CA SER A 25 -3.33 12.68 17.70
C SER A 25 -4.17 12.52 16.44
N LEU A 26 -5.36 13.12 16.43
CA LEU A 26 -6.20 13.17 15.24
C LEU A 26 -5.53 13.93 14.10
N ASN A 27 -4.85 15.03 14.42
CA ASN A 27 -4.17 15.85 13.41
C ASN A 27 -3.03 15.06 12.75
N SER A 28 -2.28 14.30 13.54
CA SER A 28 -1.19 13.47 12.99
C SER A 28 -1.75 12.35 12.10
N ALA A 29 -2.84 11.72 12.52
CA ALA A 29 -3.49 10.68 11.74
C ALA A 29 -3.95 11.21 10.38
N ASP A 30 -4.65 12.35 10.38
CA ASP A 30 -5.13 12.96 9.16
C ASP A 30 -3.98 13.35 8.22
N ARG A 31 -2.90 13.90 8.79
CA ARG A 31 -1.73 14.30 8.01
C ARG A 31 -1.09 13.10 7.31
N VAL A 32 -0.92 11.98 8.01
CA VAL A 32 -0.30 10.79 7.44
C VAL A 32 -1.15 10.24 6.30
N ILE A 33 -2.47 10.16 6.49
CA ILE A 33 -3.37 9.67 5.44
C ILE A 33 -3.33 10.60 4.22
N ASP A 34 -3.36 11.91 4.42
CA ASP A 34 -3.28 12.88 3.33
C ASP A 34 -1.98 12.74 2.54
N GLU A 35 -0.86 12.57 3.23
CA GLU A 35 0.44 12.37 2.59
C GLU A 35 0.47 11.05 1.81
N MET A 36 -0.11 9.98 2.37
CA MET A 36 -0.22 8.70 1.65
C MET A 36 -1.02 8.85 0.37
N MET A 37 -2.15 9.56 0.44
CA MET A 37 -2.97 9.80 -0.76
C MET A 37 -2.19 10.57 -1.84
N ARG A 38 -1.33 11.51 -1.44
CA ARG A 38 -0.44 12.18 -2.38
C ARG A 38 0.56 11.23 -3.01
N LYS A 39 1.11 10.29 -2.22
CA LYS A 39 2.02 9.26 -2.74
C LYS A 39 1.30 8.35 -3.75
N PHE A 40 0.07 7.97 -3.46
CA PHE A 40 -0.72 7.16 -4.41
C PHE A 40 -0.89 7.88 -5.74
N ARG A 41 -1.17 9.19 -5.71
CA ARG A 41 -1.29 9.98 -6.95
C ARG A 41 0.02 10.08 -7.69
N MET A 42 1.12 10.24 -6.97
CA MET A 42 2.46 10.25 -7.57
C MET A 42 2.76 8.91 -8.26
N LEU A 43 2.42 7.79 -7.59
CA LEU A 43 2.60 6.46 -8.17
C LEU A 43 1.72 6.27 -9.42
N ALA A 44 0.51 6.80 -9.41
CA ALA A 44 -0.38 6.71 -10.57
C ALA A 44 0.19 7.42 -11.80
N GLU A 45 0.91 8.52 -11.59
CA GLU A 45 1.56 9.26 -12.66
C GLU A 45 2.92 8.67 -13.04
N ASN A 46 3.56 7.91 -12.14
CA ASN A 46 4.87 7.31 -12.34
C ASN A 46 4.86 5.84 -11.89
N PRO A 47 4.08 4.98 -12.57
CA PRO A 47 3.84 3.63 -12.03
C PRO A 47 5.07 2.75 -11.91
N LYS A 48 6.12 3.03 -12.66
CA LYS A 48 7.34 2.20 -12.68
C LYS A 48 8.38 2.64 -11.65
N VAL A 49 8.08 3.65 -10.83
CA VAL A 49 9.04 4.15 -9.85
C VAL A 49 9.29 3.16 -8.71
N GLY A 50 8.30 2.35 -8.35
CA GLY A 50 8.44 1.37 -7.27
C GLY A 50 9.27 0.17 -7.68
N GLN A 51 9.81 -0.52 -6.68
CA GLN A 51 10.59 -1.74 -6.87
C GLN A 51 9.70 -2.90 -7.30
N LEU A 52 10.10 -3.61 -8.34
CA LEU A 52 9.35 -4.76 -8.86
C LEU A 52 9.62 -6.01 -8.00
N HIS A 53 8.56 -6.75 -7.70
CA HIS A 53 8.60 -7.96 -6.88
C HIS A 53 7.93 -9.16 -7.59
N ASP A 54 8.36 -9.45 -8.81
CA ASP A 54 7.81 -10.58 -9.58
C ASP A 54 7.96 -11.91 -8.87
N GLU A 55 8.97 -12.04 -8.00
CA GLU A 55 9.21 -13.23 -7.19
C GLU A 55 8.11 -13.48 -6.15
N LEU A 56 7.36 -12.45 -5.80
CA LEU A 56 6.23 -12.55 -4.88
C LEU A 56 4.92 -12.69 -5.66
N ILE A 57 4.59 -11.67 -6.44
CA ILE A 57 3.42 -11.65 -7.32
C ILE A 57 3.84 -10.93 -8.60
N ILE A 58 3.51 -11.51 -9.76
CA ILE A 58 3.87 -10.91 -11.05
C ILE A 58 3.33 -9.48 -11.15
N ASN A 59 4.19 -8.54 -11.54
CA ASN A 59 3.91 -7.11 -11.71
C ASN A 59 3.64 -6.34 -10.41
N LEU A 60 3.79 -6.98 -9.25
CA LEU A 60 3.66 -6.27 -7.98
C LEU A 60 4.86 -5.34 -7.78
N ARG A 61 4.58 -4.11 -7.37
CA ARG A 61 5.61 -3.14 -7.02
C ARG A 61 5.43 -2.65 -5.59
N SER A 62 6.52 -2.15 -5.02
CA SER A 62 6.48 -1.54 -3.69
C SER A 62 7.14 -0.17 -3.70
N PHE A 63 6.65 0.70 -2.83
CA PHE A 63 7.21 2.04 -2.62
C PHE A 63 7.16 2.36 -1.14
N PRO A 64 8.31 2.72 -0.52
CA PRO A 64 8.32 3.03 0.91
C PRO A 64 7.78 4.43 1.19
N TYR A 65 7.03 4.56 2.28
CA TYR A 65 6.60 5.83 2.80
C TYR A 65 6.71 5.79 4.33
N LYS A 66 7.68 6.51 4.90
CA LYS A 66 7.98 6.49 6.35
C LYS A 66 8.16 5.06 6.83
N LYS A 67 7.33 4.62 7.79
CA LYS A 67 7.41 3.26 8.35
C LYS A 67 6.58 2.24 7.57
N TYR A 68 5.93 2.67 6.48
CA TYR A 68 5.02 1.83 5.72
C TYR A 68 5.60 1.47 4.37
N ILE A 69 5.11 0.39 3.81
CA ILE A 69 5.40 -0.03 2.45
C ILE A 69 4.09 -0.10 1.69
N ILE A 70 4.02 0.62 0.57
CA ILE A 70 2.85 0.64 -0.31
C ILE A 70 3.09 -0.39 -1.40
N PHE A 71 2.24 -1.43 -1.45
CA PHE A 71 2.26 -2.42 -2.52
C PHE A 71 1.20 -2.05 -3.54
N TYR A 72 1.56 -2.07 -4.82
CA TYR A 72 0.64 -1.64 -5.86
C TYR A 72 0.92 -2.34 -7.18
N PHE A 73 -0.08 -2.31 -8.06
CA PHE A 73 0.04 -2.77 -9.44
C PHE A 73 -0.17 -1.59 -10.38
N SER A 74 0.62 -1.54 -11.46
CA SER A 74 0.38 -0.62 -12.54
C SER A 74 -0.87 -1.06 -13.32
N MET A 75 -1.71 -0.11 -13.69
CA MET A 75 -2.88 -0.32 -14.52
C MET A 75 -2.80 0.53 -15.76
N GLU A 76 -3.68 0.31 -16.73
CA GLU A 76 -3.68 1.03 -17.99
C GLU A 76 -3.66 2.55 -17.80
N ASN A 77 -4.46 3.06 -16.86
CA ASN A 77 -4.58 4.51 -16.62
C ASN A 77 -4.25 4.90 -15.18
N GLY A 78 -3.31 4.22 -14.54
CA GLY A 78 -2.94 4.56 -13.17
C GLY A 78 -2.43 3.37 -12.38
N VAL A 79 -2.85 3.27 -11.13
CA VAL A 79 -2.41 2.20 -10.22
C VAL A 79 -3.58 1.67 -9.40
N GLU A 80 -3.47 0.39 -9.02
CA GLU A 80 -4.26 -0.20 -7.95
C GLU A 80 -3.37 -0.35 -6.74
N ILE A 81 -3.73 0.30 -5.64
CA ILE A 81 -3.04 0.12 -4.35
C ILE A 81 -3.56 -1.18 -3.75
N TYR A 82 -2.65 -2.14 -3.58
CA TYR A 82 -2.96 -3.49 -3.18
C TYR A 82 -2.97 -3.65 -1.67
N ARG A 83 -1.89 -3.23 -1.00
CA ARG A 83 -1.74 -3.26 0.47
C ARG A 83 -0.89 -2.11 0.94
N ILE A 84 -1.12 -1.66 2.17
CA ILE A 84 -0.23 -0.74 2.89
C ILE A 84 0.15 -1.44 4.19
N ILE A 85 1.44 -1.73 4.36
CA ILE A 85 1.93 -2.60 5.40
C ILE A 85 3.01 -1.90 6.20
N HIS A 86 3.01 -2.10 7.52
CA HIS A 86 4.09 -1.58 8.35
C HIS A 86 5.39 -2.31 8.02
N GLY A 87 6.44 -1.54 7.69
CA GLY A 87 7.70 -2.10 7.21
C GLY A 87 8.50 -2.89 8.24
N ALA A 88 8.08 -2.88 9.51
CA ALA A 88 8.70 -3.71 10.54
C ALA A 88 8.29 -5.19 10.40
N ARG A 89 7.22 -5.50 9.65
CA ARG A 89 6.83 -6.88 9.38
C ARG A 89 7.73 -7.45 8.28
N ASN A 90 8.09 -8.73 8.44
CA ASN A 90 8.81 -9.43 7.38
C ASN A 90 7.86 -9.60 6.18
N ILE A 91 8.25 -9.06 5.04
CA ILE A 91 7.46 -9.12 3.82
C ILE A 91 7.18 -10.56 3.41
N GLU A 92 8.18 -11.45 3.54
CA GLU A 92 8.02 -12.86 3.18
C GLU A 92 6.96 -13.53 4.04
N ASP A 93 6.99 -13.31 5.35
CA ASP A 93 5.99 -13.87 6.28
C ASP A 93 4.59 -13.38 5.93
N LEU A 94 4.47 -12.13 5.57
CA LEU A 94 3.18 -11.56 5.20
C LEU A 94 2.61 -12.21 3.94
N PHE A 95 3.44 -12.46 2.94
CA PHE A 95 3.01 -13.11 1.72
C PHE A 95 2.77 -14.60 1.91
N GLU A 96 3.48 -15.25 2.84
CA GLU A 96 3.16 -16.61 3.23
C GLU A 96 1.74 -16.71 3.78
N ASP A 97 1.37 -15.82 4.68
CA ASP A 97 0.02 -15.76 5.24
C ASP A 97 -1.03 -15.55 4.14
N PHE A 98 -0.73 -14.68 3.17
CA PHE A 98 -1.60 -14.46 2.03
C PHE A 98 -1.79 -15.74 1.20
N PHE A 99 -0.69 -16.42 0.88
CA PHE A 99 -0.74 -17.66 0.10
C PHE A 99 -1.44 -18.79 0.85
N ARG A 100 -1.28 -18.90 2.16
CA ARG A 100 -2.01 -19.86 2.98
C ARG A 100 -3.51 -19.59 2.92
N GLY A 101 -3.91 -18.33 2.92
CA GLY A 101 -5.31 -17.95 2.77
C GLY A 101 -5.91 -18.42 1.44
N LEU A 102 -5.10 -18.45 0.38
CA LEU A 102 -5.55 -18.92 -0.93
C LEU A 102 -5.66 -20.44 -1.00
N GLU A 103 -4.90 -21.17 -0.19
CA GLU A 103 -4.88 -22.62 -0.18
C GLU A 103 -5.97 -23.25 0.70
N SER A 104 -6.53 -22.47 1.58
CA SER A 104 -7.55 -22.97 2.52
C SER A 104 -8.97 -22.96 1.96
#